data_28addd9a2cfe3489ed75822dc4e9fbae
#
_entry.id   28addd9a2cfe3489ed75822dc4e9fbae
#
_cell.length_a   1.000
_cell.length_b   1.000
_cell.length_c   1.000
_cell.angle_alpha   90.00
_cell.angle_beta   90.00
_cell.angle_gamma   90.00
#
_symmetry.space_group_name_H-M   'P 1'
#
loop_
_entity.id
_entity.type
_entity.pdbx_description
1 polymer ?
#
loop_
_entity_poly.entity_id
_entity_poly.type
_entity_poly.pdbx_seq_one_letter_code
_entity_poly.pdbx_strand_id
1 'polypeptide(L)'
;MKRTKLLLSVWLLCTGLIIVSAQGTADYQVIPLPDQICIQKGNPFVLDNTTTIFLASGDESLAPEARFLQEYVEDNTGIRLQHGTNNKQNAITLRLDKNIPSAEGYRVTINQKGITISGATAAGVFYGIQMLRKALPCDTVYQSISLAPVEINDAPRFGYRGMHLDVCRHFFGIDFVKEYIDLLVLHNMNTLHFHLTDDQGWRMEIKKYPKLTAVGANRTGTVLGCNSDVDDHLPYGGYFTQEQLREIVNYAAKRHITVIPEIEMPGHTLAILASYPEYGCTGGPYEVGHKWGIYSDILCAGKEETFNFLEDILDEVMDIFPSKYIHIGGDEAPKSKWEKCERCQQRIREEGIKATDKQSAENLLQGYFTRRINAYLMQHGRKLIGWDEIAECGIDTTATVMSWRGVEPGIMAAKMGHDVIMAPTTYCYFDTYQTVDTYFEPKLIGGNISVEMVYGFEPVSEAVAPEDARHVLGVQANLWTEYIPVKQLAEYQILPRMAALSEVQWLTPANKDYQRFRQRLDKLTQLYRKYGFTYALHNWPEQYNKERSVF
;
A
#
# COMPACT_ATOMS: atom_id res chain seq x y z
N MET A 1 -26.39 -23.25 78.57
CA MET A 1 -25.95 -22.54 77.33
C MET A 1 -25.39 -23.56 76.36
N LYS A 2 -26.21 -24.05 75.44
CA LYS A 2 -25.74 -25.01 74.37
C LYS A 2 -25.40 -24.22 73.12
N ARG A 3 -24.14 -24.30 72.67
CA ARG A 3 -23.65 -23.74 71.39
C ARG A 3 -23.98 -24.73 70.28
N THR A 4 -24.89 -24.37 69.40
CA THR A 4 -25.15 -25.11 68.15
C THR A 4 -24.14 -24.70 67.11
N LYS A 5 -23.37 -25.65 66.59
CA LYS A 5 -22.47 -25.45 65.46
C LYS A 5 -23.25 -25.63 64.18
N LEU A 6 -23.36 -24.57 63.39
CA LEU A 6 -23.91 -24.59 62.04
C LEU A 6 -22.79 -24.99 61.05
N LEU A 7 -22.89 -26.18 60.46
CA LEU A 7 -22.03 -26.65 59.36
C LEU A 7 -22.58 -26.09 58.05
N LEU A 8 -21.88 -25.13 57.46
CA LEU A 8 -22.15 -24.65 56.11
C LEU A 8 -21.43 -25.60 55.11
N SER A 9 -22.23 -26.42 54.40
CA SER A 9 -21.73 -27.22 53.28
C SER A 9 -21.64 -26.34 52.04
N VAL A 10 -20.43 -25.97 51.61
CA VAL A 10 -20.19 -25.29 50.35
C VAL A 10 -20.21 -26.34 49.23
N TRP A 11 -21.27 -26.34 48.44
CA TRP A 11 -21.32 -27.08 47.19
C TRP A 11 -20.54 -26.29 46.13
N LEU A 12 -19.33 -26.74 45.77
CA LEU A 12 -18.63 -26.28 44.57
C LEU A 12 -19.35 -26.86 43.36
N LEU A 13 -20.20 -26.05 42.71
CA LEU A 13 -20.68 -26.34 41.36
C LEU A 13 -19.50 -26.13 40.41
N CYS A 14 -18.79 -27.19 40.05
CA CYS A 14 -17.96 -27.19 38.85
C CYS A 14 -18.86 -27.18 37.62
N THR A 15 -19.28 -25.99 37.18
CA THR A 15 -19.80 -25.85 35.83
C THR A 15 -18.65 -26.04 34.86
N GLY A 16 -18.48 -27.28 34.39
CA GLY A 16 -17.63 -27.54 33.22
C GLY A 16 -18.17 -26.72 32.07
N LEU A 17 -17.43 -25.69 31.65
CA LEU A 17 -17.65 -25.09 30.35
C LEU A 17 -17.53 -26.20 29.31
N ILE A 18 -18.67 -26.69 28.82
CA ILE A 18 -18.70 -27.48 27.58
C ILE A 18 -18.34 -26.48 26.50
N ILE A 19 -17.06 -26.43 26.12
CA ILE A 19 -16.64 -25.76 24.90
C ILE A 19 -17.24 -26.58 23.76
N VAL A 20 -18.40 -26.17 23.26
CA VAL A 20 -18.96 -26.69 22.03
C VAL A 20 -18.05 -26.17 20.93
N SER A 21 -17.06 -26.96 20.56
CA SER A 21 -16.20 -26.63 19.45
C SER A 21 -16.96 -26.82 18.15
N ALA A 22 -17.04 -25.76 17.36
CA ALA A 22 -17.77 -25.73 16.11
C ALA A 22 -17.08 -26.57 15.02
N GLN A 23 -17.88 -27.13 14.12
CA GLN A 23 -17.39 -27.62 12.83
C GLN A 23 -17.61 -26.51 11.79
N GLY A 24 -16.55 -26.15 11.06
CA GLY A 24 -16.58 -25.12 10.03
C GLY A 24 -16.58 -25.69 8.61
N THR A 25 -16.86 -24.82 7.65
CA THR A 25 -16.73 -25.15 6.22
C THR A 25 -15.99 -24.01 5.54
N ALA A 26 -15.01 -24.36 4.72
CA ALA A 26 -14.29 -23.38 3.91
C ALA A 26 -15.15 -22.92 2.72
N ASP A 27 -14.97 -21.65 2.35
CA ASP A 27 -15.60 -21.04 1.19
C ASP A 27 -14.55 -20.37 0.31
N TYR A 28 -14.41 -20.82 -0.93
CA TYR A 28 -13.41 -20.33 -1.87
C TYR A 28 -13.80 -19.04 -2.59
N GLN A 29 -14.97 -18.48 -2.29
CA GLN A 29 -15.39 -17.17 -2.78
C GLN A 29 -14.69 -16.04 -1.97
N VAL A 30 -13.42 -15.83 -2.26
CA VAL A 30 -12.55 -14.87 -1.55
C VAL A 30 -12.34 -13.59 -2.35
N ILE A 31 -11.70 -12.57 -1.76
CA ILE A 31 -11.27 -11.33 -2.42
C ILE A 31 -9.74 -11.20 -2.28
N PRO A 32 -8.99 -10.97 -3.39
CA PRO A 32 -9.46 -11.06 -4.78
C PRO A 32 -9.89 -12.49 -5.12
N LEU A 33 -10.82 -12.60 -6.10
CA LEU A 33 -11.32 -13.90 -6.56
C LEU A 33 -10.24 -14.59 -7.39
N PRO A 34 -9.92 -15.88 -7.14
CA PRO A 34 -9.04 -16.61 -8.04
C PRO A 34 -9.61 -16.73 -9.46
N ASP A 35 -8.71 -16.64 -10.46
CA ASP A 35 -9.08 -16.67 -11.88
C ASP A 35 -9.84 -17.97 -12.26
N GLN A 36 -9.38 -19.12 -11.74
CA GLN A 36 -9.99 -20.43 -12.01
C GLN A 36 -10.24 -21.17 -10.70
N ILE A 37 -11.51 -21.52 -10.45
CA ILE A 37 -11.94 -22.36 -9.33
C ILE A 37 -12.76 -23.51 -9.88
N CYS A 38 -12.21 -24.73 -9.81
CA CYS A 38 -12.84 -25.96 -10.29
C CYS A 38 -13.17 -26.86 -9.12
N ILE A 39 -14.42 -26.86 -8.63
CA ILE A 39 -14.89 -27.78 -7.60
C ILE A 39 -14.89 -29.18 -8.16
N GLN A 40 -14.28 -30.11 -7.43
CA GLN A 40 -14.15 -31.52 -7.81
C GLN A 40 -15.15 -32.39 -7.06
N LYS A 41 -15.47 -33.57 -7.63
CA LYS A 41 -16.24 -34.57 -6.91
C LYS A 41 -15.35 -35.34 -5.95
N GLY A 42 -15.87 -35.68 -4.77
CA GLY A 42 -15.14 -36.50 -3.77
C GLY A 42 -15.48 -36.09 -2.35
N ASN A 43 -14.88 -36.80 -1.39
CA ASN A 43 -15.02 -36.47 0.01
C ASN A 43 -14.16 -35.25 0.35
N PRO A 44 -14.63 -34.35 1.25
CA PRO A 44 -13.87 -33.21 1.68
C PRO A 44 -12.61 -33.62 2.44
N PHE A 45 -11.62 -32.74 2.44
CA PHE A 45 -10.52 -32.76 3.39
C PHE A 45 -11.00 -32.18 4.73
N VAL A 46 -10.57 -32.81 5.83
CA VAL A 46 -10.88 -32.32 7.18
C VAL A 46 -9.60 -31.75 7.78
N LEU A 47 -9.58 -30.42 7.96
CA LEU A 47 -8.50 -29.68 8.62
C LEU A 47 -8.76 -29.68 10.13
N ASP A 48 -7.83 -30.19 10.92
CA ASP A 48 -7.90 -30.26 12.38
C ASP A 48 -6.49 -30.22 13.00
N ASN A 49 -6.39 -30.36 14.32
CA ASN A 49 -5.10 -30.33 15.06
C ASN A 49 -4.17 -31.52 14.74
N THR A 50 -4.62 -32.52 13.98
CA THR A 50 -3.76 -33.63 13.52
C THR A 50 -3.17 -33.35 12.12
N THR A 51 -3.62 -32.28 11.46
CA THR A 51 -3.10 -31.85 10.16
C THR A 51 -1.70 -31.30 10.31
N THR A 52 -0.80 -31.73 9.41
CA THR A 52 0.59 -31.30 9.42
C THR A 52 0.95 -30.41 8.23
N ILE A 53 1.97 -29.58 8.38
CA ILE A 53 2.60 -28.85 7.26
C ILE A 53 3.82 -29.64 6.80
N PHE A 54 3.94 -29.85 5.51
CA PHE A 54 5.05 -30.55 4.89
C PHE A 54 5.68 -29.68 3.79
N LEU A 55 6.99 -29.51 3.83
CA LEU A 55 7.75 -28.89 2.75
C LEU A 55 8.20 -29.99 1.79
N ALA A 56 7.93 -29.86 0.50
CA ALA A 56 8.41 -30.82 -0.48
C ALA A 56 9.94 -30.88 -0.47
N SER A 57 10.51 -32.03 -0.79
CA SER A 57 11.96 -32.21 -0.78
C SER A 57 12.65 -31.20 -1.71
N GLY A 58 13.61 -30.46 -1.19
CA GLY A 58 14.32 -29.39 -1.89
C GLY A 58 13.69 -28.00 -1.75
N ASP A 59 12.55 -27.87 -1.05
CA ASP A 59 11.81 -26.60 -0.90
C ASP A 59 11.93 -26.02 0.54
N GLU A 60 13.03 -26.30 1.24
CA GLU A 60 13.29 -25.81 2.62
C GLU A 60 13.30 -24.27 2.69
N SER A 61 13.54 -23.59 1.57
CA SER A 61 13.42 -22.13 1.46
C SER A 61 12.02 -21.59 1.75
N LEU A 62 10.98 -22.45 1.70
CA LEU A 62 9.58 -22.11 2.01
C LEU A 62 9.26 -22.17 3.53
N ALA A 63 10.25 -22.32 4.39
CA ALA A 63 10.03 -22.33 5.84
C ALA A 63 9.40 -21.03 6.39
N PRO A 64 9.68 -19.82 5.86
CA PRO A 64 8.95 -18.61 6.23
C PRO A 64 7.46 -18.68 5.86
N GLU A 65 7.13 -19.15 4.67
CA GLU A 65 5.74 -19.33 4.18
C GLU A 65 4.98 -20.36 5.02
N ALA A 66 5.64 -21.43 5.43
CA ALA A 66 5.04 -22.43 6.32
C ALA A 66 4.68 -21.83 7.69
N ARG A 67 5.50 -20.92 8.22
CA ARG A 67 5.17 -20.18 9.46
C ARG A 67 3.97 -19.28 9.29
N PHE A 68 3.89 -18.51 8.21
CA PHE A 68 2.70 -17.70 7.92
C PHE A 68 1.44 -18.55 7.80
N LEU A 69 1.53 -19.71 7.11
CA LEU A 69 0.40 -20.63 7.04
C LEU A 69 -0.04 -21.09 8.42
N GLN A 70 0.91 -21.48 9.28
CA GLN A 70 0.63 -21.94 10.65
C GLN A 70 -0.06 -20.82 11.46
N GLU A 71 0.51 -19.61 11.44
CA GLU A 71 -0.02 -18.43 12.15
C GLU A 71 -1.44 -18.10 11.66
N TYR A 72 -1.66 -18.00 10.35
CA TYR A 72 -2.98 -17.63 9.80
C TYR A 72 -4.06 -18.69 10.05
N VAL A 73 -3.71 -19.98 10.03
CA VAL A 73 -4.66 -21.03 10.37
C VAL A 73 -5.02 -20.97 11.86
N GLU A 74 -4.02 -20.86 12.74
CA GLU A 74 -4.25 -20.74 14.18
C GLU A 74 -5.05 -19.49 14.51
N ASP A 75 -4.68 -18.33 13.97
CA ASP A 75 -5.38 -17.07 14.19
C ASP A 75 -6.83 -17.13 13.74
N ASN A 76 -7.10 -17.64 12.55
CA ASN A 76 -8.47 -17.68 12.02
C ASN A 76 -9.35 -18.69 12.76
N THR A 77 -8.79 -19.85 13.10
CA THR A 77 -9.60 -21.03 13.42
C THR A 77 -9.34 -21.61 14.83
N GLY A 78 -8.20 -21.27 15.45
CA GLY A 78 -7.72 -21.90 16.68
C GLY A 78 -7.06 -23.28 16.45
N ILE A 79 -7.03 -23.79 15.20
CA ILE A 79 -6.39 -25.07 14.86
C ILE A 79 -4.88 -24.86 14.76
N ARG A 80 -4.13 -25.69 15.49
CA ARG A 80 -2.66 -25.63 15.55
C ARG A 80 -2.04 -26.69 14.65
N LEU A 81 -1.48 -26.26 13.54
CA LEU A 81 -0.75 -27.12 12.63
C LEU A 81 0.64 -27.44 13.17
N GLN A 82 1.11 -28.66 12.89
CA GLN A 82 2.47 -29.10 13.27
C GLN A 82 3.30 -29.41 12.01
N HIS A 83 4.62 -29.37 12.14
CA HIS A 83 5.49 -29.80 11.04
C HIS A 83 5.47 -31.33 10.91
N GLY A 84 5.19 -31.82 9.71
CA GLY A 84 5.18 -33.23 9.36
C GLY A 84 6.46 -33.66 8.63
N THR A 85 6.77 -34.95 8.70
CA THR A 85 7.93 -35.55 8.02
C THR A 85 7.55 -36.22 6.69
N ASN A 86 6.27 -36.29 6.37
CA ASN A 86 5.76 -36.87 5.12
C ASN A 86 4.41 -36.28 4.72
N ASN A 87 4.03 -36.42 3.44
CA ASN A 87 2.80 -35.88 2.85
C ASN A 87 1.77 -36.94 2.47
N LYS A 88 1.84 -38.14 3.02
CA LYS A 88 1.01 -39.26 2.55
C LYS A 88 -0.47 -39.08 2.83
N GLN A 89 -0.81 -38.54 3.99
CA GLN A 89 -2.20 -38.24 4.40
C GLN A 89 -2.22 -37.10 5.41
N ASN A 90 -3.33 -36.37 5.44
CA ASN A 90 -3.62 -35.30 6.40
C ASN A 90 -2.50 -34.25 6.50
N ALA A 91 -2.02 -33.76 5.34
CA ALA A 91 -0.97 -32.78 5.28
C ALA A 91 -1.32 -31.61 4.33
N ILE A 92 -0.82 -30.42 4.66
CA ILE A 92 -0.73 -29.28 3.75
C ILE A 92 0.70 -29.25 3.23
N THR A 93 0.86 -29.51 1.93
CA THR A 93 2.16 -29.56 1.27
C THR A 93 2.45 -28.23 0.59
N LEU A 94 3.56 -27.58 0.90
CA LEU A 94 4.09 -26.41 0.19
C LEU A 94 5.20 -26.86 -0.76
N ARG A 95 5.18 -26.35 -1.99
CA ARG A 95 6.19 -26.70 -3.01
C ARG A 95 6.38 -25.61 -4.04
N LEU A 96 7.56 -25.57 -4.64
CA LEU A 96 7.84 -24.80 -5.84
C LEU A 96 7.48 -25.60 -7.10
N ASP A 97 6.87 -24.95 -8.10
CA ASP A 97 6.55 -25.52 -9.40
C ASP A 97 6.90 -24.52 -10.51
N LYS A 98 8.05 -24.76 -11.16
CA LYS A 98 8.56 -23.92 -12.25
C LYS A 98 7.70 -23.93 -13.52
N ASN A 99 6.72 -24.85 -13.62
CA ASN A 99 5.81 -24.88 -14.75
C ASN A 99 4.66 -23.86 -14.61
N ILE A 100 4.53 -23.18 -13.47
CA ILE A 100 3.60 -22.07 -13.31
C ILE A 100 4.20 -20.85 -14.00
N PRO A 101 3.55 -20.25 -15.02
CA PRO A 101 4.19 -19.26 -15.89
C PRO A 101 4.44 -17.90 -15.24
N SER A 102 3.59 -17.51 -14.28
CA SER A 102 3.76 -16.24 -13.54
C SER A 102 4.60 -16.44 -12.30
N ALA A 103 5.57 -15.57 -12.05
CA ALA A 103 6.40 -15.60 -10.83
C ALA A 103 5.56 -15.53 -9.53
N GLU A 104 4.44 -14.83 -9.57
CA GLU A 104 3.50 -14.71 -8.45
C GLU A 104 2.28 -15.66 -8.60
N GLY A 105 2.27 -16.50 -9.62
CA GLY A 105 1.22 -17.48 -9.86
C GLY A 105 1.27 -18.64 -8.88
N TYR A 106 0.10 -19.21 -8.61
CA TYR A 106 -0.02 -20.37 -7.72
C TYR A 106 -1.10 -21.36 -8.19
N ARG A 107 -0.98 -22.59 -7.66
CA ARG A 107 -2.00 -23.62 -7.75
C ARG A 107 -2.30 -24.18 -6.38
N VAL A 108 -3.60 -24.31 -6.05
CA VAL A 108 -4.05 -25.01 -4.85
C VAL A 108 -4.89 -26.21 -5.25
N THR A 109 -4.51 -27.39 -4.78
CA THR A 109 -5.26 -28.63 -4.98
C THR A 109 -5.68 -29.18 -3.63
N ILE A 110 -6.97 -29.39 -3.44
CA ILE A 110 -7.54 -29.97 -2.22
C ILE A 110 -8.28 -31.24 -2.59
N ASN A 111 -7.98 -32.34 -1.90
CA ASN A 111 -8.67 -33.59 -2.00
C ASN A 111 -8.70 -34.27 -0.62
N GLN A 112 -9.41 -35.40 -0.49
CA GLN A 112 -9.57 -36.10 0.79
C GLN A 112 -8.22 -36.40 1.52
N LYS A 113 -7.09 -36.49 0.80
CA LYS A 113 -5.79 -36.85 1.40
C LYS A 113 -5.05 -35.67 1.97
N GLY A 114 -5.29 -34.45 1.44
CA GLY A 114 -4.56 -33.26 1.87
C GLY A 114 -4.76 -32.07 0.96
N ILE A 115 -3.98 -31.03 1.26
CA ILE A 115 -3.90 -29.78 0.51
C ILE A 115 -2.50 -29.67 -0.08
N THR A 116 -2.38 -29.27 -1.35
CA THR A 116 -1.11 -28.92 -1.97
C THR A 116 -1.19 -27.48 -2.45
N ILE A 117 -0.26 -26.65 -1.99
CA ILE A 117 -0.08 -25.26 -2.43
C ILE A 117 1.23 -25.21 -3.21
N SER A 118 1.16 -24.91 -4.50
CA SER A 118 2.31 -24.79 -5.40
C SER A 118 2.42 -23.36 -5.91
N GLY A 119 3.62 -22.79 -5.92
CA GLY A 119 3.90 -21.48 -6.52
C GLY A 119 5.11 -21.54 -7.44
N ALA A 120 5.18 -20.64 -8.43
CA ALA A 120 6.38 -20.52 -9.25
C ALA A 120 7.60 -20.04 -8.42
N THR A 121 7.33 -19.21 -7.42
CA THR A 121 8.29 -18.70 -6.42
C THR A 121 7.67 -18.77 -5.02
N ALA A 122 8.42 -18.38 -4.00
CA ALA A 122 7.91 -18.24 -2.63
C ALA A 122 6.73 -17.25 -2.56
N ALA A 123 6.75 -16.16 -3.34
CA ALA A 123 5.63 -15.22 -3.43
C ALA A 123 4.35 -15.90 -3.97
N GLY A 124 4.45 -16.74 -5.00
CA GLY A 124 3.30 -17.51 -5.48
C GLY A 124 2.73 -18.45 -4.41
N VAL A 125 3.59 -19.17 -3.67
CA VAL A 125 3.16 -20.00 -2.53
C VAL A 125 2.47 -19.15 -1.47
N PHE A 126 3.00 -17.97 -1.17
CA PHE A 126 2.42 -17.03 -0.21
C PHE A 126 1.02 -16.58 -0.63
N TYR A 127 0.78 -16.24 -1.91
CA TYR A 127 -0.58 -15.91 -2.38
C TYR A 127 -1.54 -17.10 -2.33
N GLY A 128 -1.07 -18.32 -2.59
CA GLY A 128 -1.85 -19.53 -2.35
C GLY A 128 -2.24 -19.71 -0.87
N ILE A 129 -1.34 -19.34 0.05
CA ILE A 129 -1.62 -19.31 1.49
C ILE A 129 -2.64 -18.20 1.82
N GLN A 130 -2.54 -17.00 1.23
CA GLN A 130 -3.52 -15.92 1.42
C GLN A 130 -4.92 -16.33 0.92
N MET A 131 -5.00 -17.05 -0.20
CA MET A 131 -6.25 -17.62 -0.69
C MET A 131 -6.85 -18.58 0.35
N LEU A 132 -6.06 -19.54 0.87
CA LEU A 132 -6.53 -20.48 1.89
C LEU A 132 -6.94 -19.74 3.17
N ARG A 133 -6.13 -18.80 3.69
CA ARG A 133 -6.44 -17.94 4.85
C ARG A 133 -7.83 -17.32 4.73
N LYS A 134 -8.13 -16.72 3.57
CA LYS A 134 -9.42 -16.06 3.31
C LYS A 134 -10.56 -17.04 3.06
N ALA A 135 -10.27 -18.28 2.66
CA ALA A 135 -11.26 -19.35 2.49
C ALA A 135 -11.72 -19.93 3.82
N LEU A 136 -10.88 -19.92 4.85
CA LEU A 136 -11.21 -20.46 6.16
C LEU A 136 -12.18 -19.54 6.93
N PRO A 137 -13.13 -20.07 7.71
CA PRO A 137 -13.96 -19.29 8.61
C PRO A 137 -13.11 -18.72 9.77
N CYS A 138 -13.55 -17.58 10.34
CA CYS A 138 -12.76 -16.86 11.35
C CYS A 138 -13.58 -16.27 12.50
N ASP A 139 -14.84 -16.68 12.63
CA ASP A 139 -15.82 -16.11 13.56
C ASP A 139 -15.84 -16.79 14.94
N THR A 140 -15.21 -17.97 15.08
CA THR A 140 -15.11 -18.71 16.34
C THR A 140 -13.87 -19.63 16.33
N VAL A 141 -13.68 -20.37 17.42
CA VAL A 141 -12.69 -21.46 17.51
C VAL A 141 -13.33 -22.77 17.00
N TYR A 142 -12.63 -23.42 16.08
CA TYR A 142 -13.11 -24.64 15.42
C TYR A 142 -12.37 -25.87 15.92
N GLN A 143 -13.06 -27.01 16.00
CA GLN A 143 -12.44 -28.32 16.19
C GLN A 143 -11.93 -28.88 14.86
N SER A 144 -12.70 -28.67 13.82
CA SER A 144 -12.36 -29.09 12.47
C SER A 144 -13.06 -28.22 11.43
N ILE A 145 -12.45 -28.16 10.23
CA ILE A 145 -13.01 -27.44 9.08
C ILE A 145 -13.04 -28.40 7.89
N SER A 146 -14.19 -28.45 7.25
CA SER A 146 -14.42 -29.21 6.03
C SER A 146 -14.05 -28.37 4.80
N LEU A 147 -13.15 -28.88 3.95
CA LEU A 147 -12.74 -28.24 2.70
C LEU A 147 -13.16 -29.13 1.52
N ALA A 148 -14.10 -28.66 0.72
CA ALA A 148 -14.53 -29.34 -0.48
C ALA A 148 -13.35 -29.58 -1.45
N PRO A 149 -13.30 -30.70 -2.16
CA PRO A 149 -12.27 -30.94 -3.17
C PRO A 149 -12.32 -29.88 -4.26
N VAL A 150 -11.16 -29.25 -4.55
CA VAL A 150 -11.07 -28.15 -5.50
C VAL A 150 -9.69 -28.12 -6.15
N GLU A 151 -9.64 -27.64 -7.38
CA GLU A 151 -8.44 -27.18 -8.05
C GLU A 151 -8.58 -25.69 -8.36
N ILE A 152 -7.61 -24.90 -7.90
CA ILE A 152 -7.53 -23.45 -8.08
C ILE A 152 -6.22 -23.15 -8.81
N ASN A 153 -6.31 -22.45 -9.93
CA ASN A 153 -5.16 -21.90 -10.65
C ASN A 153 -5.34 -20.39 -10.73
N ASP A 154 -4.31 -19.64 -10.37
CA ASP A 154 -4.44 -18.20 -10.23
C ASP A 154 -3.10 -17.47 -10.41
N ALA A 155 -3.17 -16.24 -10.88
CA ALA A 155 -2.05 -15.32 -10.98
C ALA A 155 -2.56 -13.88 -11.07
N PRO A 156 -1.80 -12.87 -10.55
CA PRO A 156 -2.21 -11.49 -10.69
C PRO A 156 -2.15 -11.02 -12.15
N ARG A 157 -3.07 -10.14 -12.52
CA ARG A 157 -3.09 -9.44 -13.82
C ARG A 157 -1.90 -8.49 -13.97
N PHE A 158 -1.59 -7.71 -12.92
CA PHE A 158 -0.54 -6.71 -12.92
C PHE A 158 0.61 -7.08 -11.98
N GLY A 159 1.83 -6.80 -12.43
CA GLY A 159 3.04 -6.95 -11.62
C GLY A 159 3.19 -5.90 -10.54
N TYR A 160 2.67 -4.68 -10.75
CA TYR A 160 2.63 -3.61 -9.77
C TYR A 160 1.23 -3.49 -9.17
N ARG A 161 1.11 -3.68 -7.85
CA ARG A 161 -0.15 -3.60 -7.12
C ARG A 161 0.08 -2.81 -5.84
N GLY A 162 -0.10 -1.49 -5.94
CA GLY A 162 0.36 -0.54 -4.92
C GLY A 162 -0.74 0.08 -4.07
N MET A 163 -0.31 0.52 -2.89
CA MET A 163 -0.95 1.53 -2.07
C MET A 163 0.09 2.53 -1.59
N HIS A 164 -0.29 3.80 -1.58
CA HIS A 164 0.52 4.89 -1.05
C HIS A 164 0.11 5.21 0.38
N LEU A 165 1.07 5.65 1.18
CA LEU A 165 0.84 6.19 2.52
C LEU A 165 1.66 7.47 2.70
N ASP A 166 0.98 8.60 2.87
CA ASP A 166 1.56 9.86 3.29
C ASP A 166 1.78 9.85 4.81
N VAL A 167 3.02 10.06 5.25
CA VAL A 167 3.38 10.24 6.66
C VAL A 167 3.90 11.65 6.95
N CYS A 168 3.80 12.55 5.96
CA CYS A 168 4.32 13.92 6.04
C CYS A 168 3.29 14.89 6.62
N ARG A 169 2.06 14.88 6.08
CA ARG A 169 1.00 15.78 6.56
C ARG A 169 0.56 15.37 7.96
N HIS A 170 0.30 14.05 8.17
CA HIS A 170 0.21 13.49 9.52
C HIS A 170 1.14 12.29 9.65
N PHE A 171 1.89 12.26 10.76
CA PHE A 171 2.91 11.23 11.01
C PHE A 171 2.29 10.01 11.68
N PHE A 172 2.51 8.85 11.07
CA PHE A 172 2.14 7.55 11.63
C PHE A 172 3.40 6.78 12.02
N GLY A 173 3.44 6.30 13.26
CA GLY A 173 4.58 5.53 13.76
C GLY A 173 4.71 4.14 13.12
N ILE A 174 5.84 3.48 13.41
CA ILE A 174 6.23 2.20 12.84
C ILE A 174 5.16 1.09 13.00
N ASP A 175 4.43 1.10 14.11
CA ASP A 175 3.40 0.07 14.38
C ASP A 175 2.26 0.16 13.38
N PHE A 176 1.78 1.37 13.07
CA PHE A 176 0.74 1.55 12.06
C PHE A 176 1.26 1.25 10.65
N VAL A 177 2.51 1.60 10.33
CA VAL A 177 3.09 1.24 9.01
C VAL A 177 3.14 -0.28 8.82
N LYS A 178 3.48 -1.04 9.85
CA LYS A 178 3.42 -2.51 9.81
C LYS A 178 1.99 -3.04 9.66
N GLU A 179 1.04 -2.45 10.37
CA GLU A 179 -0.38 -2.78 10.24
C GLU A 179 -0.91 -2.47 8.82
N TYR A 180 -0.47 -1.35 8.24
CA TYR A 180 -0.76 -1.00 6.86
C TYR A 180 -0.19 -2.01 5.86
N ILE A 181 1.04 -2.50 6.10
CA ILE A 181 1.63 -3.60 5.32
C ILE A 181 0.80 -4.88 5.44
N ASP A 182 0.30 -5.22 6.64
CA ASP A 182 -0.57 -6.39 6.83
C ASP A 182 -1.92 -6.25 6.10
N LEU A 183 -2.43 -5.02 5.97
CA LEU A 183 -3.60 -4.72 5.11
C LEU A 183 -3.27 -4.93 3.63
N LEU A 184 -2.10 -4.52 3.15
CA LEU A 184 -1.67 -4.79 1.77
C LEU A 184 -1.62 -6.30 1.50
N VAL A 185 -1.06 -7.06 2.44
CA VAL A 185 -0.99 -8.54 2.37
C VAL A 185 -2.38 -9.16 2.26
N LEU A 186 -3.32 -8.73 3.11
CA LEU A 186 -4.70 -9.24 3.11
C LEU A 186 -5.39 -9.03 1.74
N HIS A 187 -5.01 -7.96 1.03
CA HIS A 187 -5.55 -7.60 -0.27
C HIS A 187 -4.67 -8.05 -1.47
N ASN A 188 -3.68 -8.93 -1.24
CA ASN A 188 -2.76 -9.43 -2.28
C ASN A 188 -1.99 -8.32 -3.03
N MET A 189 -1.77 -7.17 -2.41
CA MET A 189 -0.92 -6.12 -2.93
C MET A 189 0.55 -6.43 -2.67
N ASN A 190 1.47 -5.87 -3.46
CA ASN A 190 2.90 -6.17 -3.37
C ASN A 190 3.79 -4.93 -3.26
N THR A 191 3.20 -3.73 -3.20
CA THR A 191 3.98 -2.48 -3.17
C THR A 191 3.39 -1.49 -2.18
N LEU A 192 4.23 -1.00 -1.26
CA LEU A 192 3.99 0.19 -0.45
C LEU A 192 4.76 1.36 -1.07
N HIS A 193 4.05 2.36 -1.58
CA HIS A 193 4.62 3.64 -1.94
C HIS A 193 4.64 4.52 -0.67
N PHE A 194 5.82 4.86 -0.18
CA PHE A 194 6.02 5.47 1.12
C PHE A 194 6.46 6.92 0.97
N HIS A 195 5.51 7.85 1.14
CA HIS A 195 5.72 9.29 0.99
C HIS A 195 6.35 9.88 2.25
N LEU A 196 7.67 10.07 2.20
CA LEU A 196 8.52 10.36 3.36
C LEU A 196 8.88 11.83 3.52
N THR A 197 8.65 12.66 2.51
CA THR A 197 9.05 14.06 2.53
C THR A 197 8.05 14.95 1.82
N ASP A 198 7.72 16.09 2.44
CA ASP A 198 6.82 17.11 1.89
C ASP A 198 7.05 18.46 2.58
N ASP A 199 6.34 19.49 2.16
CA ASP A 199 6.40 20.84 2.72
C ASP A 199 6.17 20.88 4.24
N GLN A 200 5.28 20.00 4.75
CA GLN A 200 4.83 19.98 6.14
C GLN A 200 5.65 19.05 7.04
N GLY A 201 6.62 18.34 6.47
CA GLY A 201 7.51 17.50 7.27
C GLY A 201 8.44 16.58 6.48
N TRP A 202 9.67 16.51 6.95
CA TRP A 202 10.66 15.53 6.55
C TRP A 202 10.64 14.34 7.50
N ARG A 203 10.42 13.12 7.04
CA ARG A 203 10.10 11.98 7.91
C ARG A 203 11.15 10.88 7.99
N MET A 204 12.34 11.08 7.41
CA MET A 204 13.41 10.08 7.51
C MET A 204 14.73 10.70 7.98
N GLU A 205 15.47 9.95 8.80
CA GLU A 205 16.80 10.35 9.24
C GLU A 205 17.79 10.25 8.08
N ILE A 206 18.52 11.37 7.83
CA ILE A 206 19.68 11.45 6.95
C ILE A 206 20.87 11.85 7.82
N LYS A 207 21.82 10.94 8.01
CA LYS A 207 22.94 11.14 8.94
C LYS A 207 23.87 12.29 8.52
N LYS A 208 24.06 12.44 7.21
CA LYS A 208 24.85 13.53 6.64
C LYS A 208 24.21 14.90 6.83
N TYR A 209 22.88 14.96 6.90
CA TYR A 209 22.11 16.19 7.00
C TYR A 209 21.15 16.22 8.20
N PRO A 210 21.66 16.26 9.45
CA PRO A 210 20.84 16.07 10.65
C PRO A 210 19.78 17.17 10.88
N LYS A 211 19.91 18.36 10.28
CA LYS A 211 18.87 19.39 10.38
C LYS A 211 17.57 18.99 9.68
N LEU A 212 17.59 18.07 8.72
CA LEU A 212 16.38 17.57 8.08
C LEU A 212 15.41 16.97 9.10
N THR A 213 15.90 16.29 10.14
CA THR A 213 15.06 15.81 11.23
C THR A 213 14.98 16.76 12.41
N ALA A 214 16.05 17.49 12.73
CA ALA A 214 16.04 18.44 13.85
C ALA A 214 15.12 19.65 13.60
N VAL A 215 15.00 20.12 12.36
CA VAL A 215 14.17 21.24 11.92
C VAL A 215 13.03 20.75 11.03
N GLY A 216 13.35 20.12 9.91
CA GLY A 216 12.39 19.76 8.85
C GLY A 216 11.31 18.76 9.29
N ALA A 217 11.55 17.98 10.34
CA ALA A 217 10.54 17.06 10.88
C ALA A 217 9.51 17.73 11.80
N ASN A 218 9.66 19.02 12.10
CA ASN A 218 8.87 19.71 13.10
C ASN A 218 8.23 20.97 12.53
N ARG A 219 6.93 21.18 12.77
CA ARG A 219 6.19 22.40 12.45
C ARG A 219 5.58 23.03 13.70
N THR A 220 5.36 24.34 13.67
CA THR A 220 4.90 25.13 14.83
C THR A 220 3.42 25.02 15.10
N GLY A 221 2.64 24.52 14.15
CA GLY A 221 1.21 24.33 14.23
C GLY A 221 0.67 23.56 13.02
N THR A 222 -0.62 23.32 13.04
CA THR A 222 -1.34 22.70 11.92
C THR A 222 -2.62 23.46 11.63
N VAL A 223 -2.88 23.76 10.37
CA VAL A 223 -4.11 24.44 9.95
C VAL A 223 -5.35 23.66 10.36
N LEU A 224 -6.36 24.36 10.86
CA LEU A 224 -7.65 23.81 11.24
C LEU A 224 -8.67 23.99 10.11
N GLY A 225 -9.19 22.87 9.59
CA GLY A 225 -10.17 22.88 8.51
C GLY A 225 -9.57 23.05 7.11
N CYS A 226 -10.45 23.18 6.12
CA CYS A 226 -10.09 23.28 4.71
C CYS A 226 -9.98 24.74 4.29
N ASN A 227 -8.88 25.13 3.64
CA ASN A 227 -8.63 26.50 3.15
C ASN A 227 -8.80 27.58 4.24
N SER A 228 -8.44 27.24 5.49
CA SER A 228 -8.52 28.12 6.64
C SER A 228 -7.20 28.83 6.88
N ASP A 229 -7.28 30.02 7.47
CA ASP A 229 -6.11 30.72 8.03
C ASP A 229 -5.93 30.48 9.53
N VAL A 230 -6.83 29.67 10.13
CA VAL A 230 -6.76 29.34 11.56
C VAL A 230 -5.80 28.17 11.76
N ASP A 231 -4.88 28.35 12.68
CA ASP A 231 -3.85 27.37 13.07
C ASP A 231 -4.07 26.93 14.52
N ASP A 232 -3.78 25.69 14.85
CA ASP A 232 -3.91 25.17 16.21
C ASP A 232 -2.78 25.63 17.15
N HIS A 233 -1.69 26.18 16.59
CA HIS A 233 -0.48 26.60 17.30
C HIS A 233 0.15 25.52 18.19
N LEU A 234 -0.11 24.24 17.89
CA LEU A 234 0.46 23.13 18.60
C LEU A 234 1.65 22.56 17.83
N PRO A 235 2.85 22.49 18.45
CA PRO A 235 3.99 21.86 17.81
C PRO A 235 3.66 20.44 17.39
N TYR A 236 3.98 20.09 16.14
CA TYR A 236 3.75 18.79 15.55
C TYR A 236 5.01 18.28 14.88
N GLY A 237 5.33 16.99 15.04
CA GLY A 237 6.51 16.41 14.43
C GLY A 237 6.59 14.90 14.57
N GLY A 238 7.64 14.35 14.01
CA GLY A 238 7.96 12.93 14.02
C GLY A 238 8.80 12.54 12.80
N TYR A 239 9.61 11.51 12.95
CA TYR A 239 10.39 10.92 11.86
C TYR A 239 10.77 9.49 12.21
N PHE A 240 11.21 8.75 11.20
CA PHE A 240 11.78 7.41 11.37
C PHE A 240 13.31 7.49 11.40
N THR A 241 13.92 6.77 12.35
CA THR A 241 15.37 6.51 12.27
C THR A 241 15.66 5.55 11.12
N GLN A 242 16.91 5.51 10.66
CA GLN A 242 17.31 4.55 9.63
C GLN A 242 17.07 3.11 10.05
N GLU A 243 17.27 2.80 11.34
CA GLU A 243 17.01 1.49 11.91
C GLU A 243 15.51 1.12 11.82
N GLN A 244 14.61 2.05 12.13
CA GLN A 244 13.16 1.86 11.99
C GLN A 244 12.75 1.66 10.53
N LEU A 245 13.34 2.41 9.59
CA LEU A 245 13.08 2.23 8.16
C LEU A 245 13.55 0.86 7.66
N ARG A 246 14.74 0.42 8.08
CA ARG A 246 15.23 -0.95 7.78
C ARG A 246 14.33 -2.03 8.38
N GLU A 247 13.79 -1.79 9.57
CA GLU A 247 12.83 -2.69 10.20
C GLU A 247 11.53 -2.79 9.38
N ILE A 248 10.98 -1.65 8.91
CA ILE A 248 9.82 -1.61 8.00
C ILE A 248 10.10 -2.38 6.71
N VAL A 249 11.23 -2.10 6.06
CA VAL A 249 11.65 -2.77 4.82
C VAL A 249 11.76 -4.29 5.02
N ASN A 250 12.40 -4.73 6.11
CA ASN A 250 12.54 -6.15 6.42
C ASN A 250 11.20 -6.82 6.74
N TYR A 251 10.31 -6.11 7.44
CA TYR A 251 8.95 -6.59 7.73
C TYR A 251 8.13 -6.80 6.46
N ALA A 252 8.19 -5.83 5.55
CA ALA A 252 7.54 -5.86 4.24
C ALA A 252 8.12 -6.98 3.35
N ALA A 253 9.45 -7.09 3.27
CA ALA A 253 10.13 -8.08 2.43
C ALA A 253 9.76 -9.53 2.80
N LYS A 254 9.64 -9.83 4.10
CA LYS A 254 9.16 -11.14 4.59
C LYS A 254 7.73 -11.47 4.13
N ARG A 255 6.97 -10.47 3.71
CA ARG A 255 5.58 -10.56 3.24
C ARG A 255 5.45 -10.34 1.73
N HIS A 256 6.57 -10.37 1.01
CA HIS A 256 6.64 -10.13 -0.42
C HIS A 256 6.13 -8.74 -0.84
N ILE A 257 6.29 -7.74 0.04
CA ILE A 257 5.96 -6.34 -0.22
C ILE A 257 7.26 -5.57 -0.47
N THR A 258 7.30 -4.84 -1.59
CA THR A 258 8.35 -3.88 -1.89
C THR A 258 7.97 -2.51 -1.32
N VAL A 259 8.88 -1.86 -0.59
CA VAL A 259 8.72 -0.48 -0.14
C VAL A 259 9.44 0.44 -1.10
N ILE A 260 8.72 1.32 -1.78
CA ILE A 260 9.25 2.36 -2.67
C ILE A 260 9.23 3.68 -1.91
N PRO A 261 10.40 4.27 -1.57
CA PRO A 261 10.44 5.57 -0.91
C PRO A 261 10.16 6.68 -1.92
N GLU A 262 9.47 7.72 -1.47
CA GLU A 262 9.34 8.97 -2.20
C GLU A 262 10.09 10.09 -1.48
N ILE A 263 10.94 10.79 -2.24
CA ILE A 263 11.69 11.97 -1.82
C ILE A 263 11.36 13.09 -2.79
N GLU A 264 10.59 14.04 -2.33
CA GLU A 264 10.09 15.14 -3.15
C GLU A 264 11.18 16.06 -3.66
N MET A 265 11.12 16.36 -4.95
CA MET A 265 11.97 17.32 -5.65
C MET A 265 11.43 17.68 -7.04
N PRO A 266 11.52 18.92 -7.53
CA PRO A 266 12.05 20.10 -6.85
C PRO A 266 10.99 20.84 -6.02
N GLY A 267 9.69 20.51 -6.17
CA GLY A 267 8.55 21.02 -5.39
C GLY A 267 8.39 20.28 -4.07
N HIS A 268 7.41 20.67 -3.25
CA HIS A 268 7.10 20.06 -1.94
C HIS A 268 8.31 19.92 -1.01
N THR A 269 9.19 20.93 -1.02
CA THR A 269 10.51 20.87 -0.35
C THR A 269 10.71 21.91 0.74
N LEU A 270 9.63 22.52 1.24
CA LEU A 270 9.74 23.58 2.24
C LEU A 270 10.37 23.10 3.54
N ALA A 271 10.18 21.83 3.93
CA ALA A 271 10.87 21.22 5.06
C ALA A 271 12.40 21.13 4.84
N ILE A 272 12.84 20.84 3.61
CA ILE A 272 14.26 20.91 3.22
C ILE A 272 14.75 22.36 3.35
N LEU A 273 14.03 23.30 2.76
CA LEU A 273 14.44 24.71 2.72
C LEU A 273 14.48 25.35 4.10
N ALA A 274 13.57 24.98 4.99
CA ALA A 274 13.60 25.41 6.39
C ALA A 274 14.84 24.88 7.13
N SER A 275 15.31 23.67 6.76
CA SER A 275 16.48 23.04 7.34
C SER A 275 17.80 23.57 6.77
N TYR A 276 17.85 23.81 5.46
CA TYR A 276 19.00 24.20 4.66
C TYR A 276 18.62 25.24 3.62
N PRO A 277 18.44 26.52 4.04
CA PRO A 277 17.90 27.58 3.18
C PRO A 277 18.78 27.91 1.98
N GLU A 278 20.06 27.54 2.03
CA GLU A 278 21.01 27.74 0.94
C GLU A 278 20.64 27.02 -0.36
N TYR A 279 19.80 25.97 -0.32
CA TYR A 279 19.36 25.25 -1.51
C TYR A 279 18.13 25.87 -2.20
N GLY A 280 17.50 26.86 -1.60
CA GLY A 280 16.44 27.65 -2.23
C GLY A 280 16.96 28.78 -3.10
N CYS A 281 16.10 29.34 -3.95
CA CYS A 281 16.45 30.45 -4.84
C CYS A 281 16.76 31.76 -4.10
N THR A 282 16.05 32.02 -2.98
CA THR A 282 16.18 33.27 -2.22
C THR A 282 17.15 33.17 -1.03
N GLY A 283 17.49 31.95 -0.60
CA GLY A 283 18.33 31.72 0.58
C GLY A 283 17.61 31.93 1.93
N GLY A 284 16.27 32.01 1.90
CA GLY A 284 15.45 32.11 3.10
C GLY A 284 15.24 33.54 3.66
N PRO A 285 14.72 33.68 4.89
CA PRO A 285 14.35 32.56 5.76
C PRO A 285 13.14 31.79 5.27
N TYR A 286 13.08 30.48 5.61
CA TYR A 286 11.96 29.58 5.33
C TYR A 286 11.49 28.92 6.62
N GLU A 287 10.22 28.53 6.66
CA GLU A 287 9.62 27.78 7.77
C GLU A 287 8.99 26.49 7.22
N VAL A 288 8.94 25.44 8.04
CA VAL A 288 8.23 24.20 7.69
C VAL A 288 6.75 24.51 7.50
N GLY A 289 6.14 23.99 6.45
CA GLY A 289 4.75 24.24 6.12
C GLY A 289 3.80 23.77 7.22
N HIS A 290 2.78 24.58 7.54
CA HIS A 290 1.74 24.24 8.51
C HIS A 290 0.33 24.30 7.92
N LYS A 291 0.21 24.74 6.66
CA LYS A 291 -1.02 24.73 5.85
C LYS A 291 -0.96 23.65 4.78
N TRP A 292 -2.12 23.27 4.27
CA TRP A 292 -2.21 22.37 3.12
C TRP A 292 -2.17 23.17 1.82
N GLY A 293 -1.62 22.57 0.77
CA GLY A 293 -1.53 23.16 -0.56
C GLY A 293 -0.11 23.29 -1.10
N ILE A 294 0.05 24.04 -2.18
CA ILE A 294 1.29 24.18 -2.94
C ILE A 294 2.04 25.43 -2.47
N TYR A 295 3.29 25.27 -2.09
CA TYR A 295 4.17 26.39 -1.71
C TYR A 295 5.02 26.85 -2.89
N SER A 296 5.26 28.16 -2.99
CA SER A 296 6.00 28.74 -4.13
C SER A 296 7.50 28.57 -4.05
N ASP A 297 8.04 28.28 -2.88
CA ASP A 297 9.47 28.11 -2.68
C ASP A 297 9.86 26.65 -2.89
N ILE A 298 10.73 26.45 -3.87
CA ILE A 298 11.19 25.14 -4.33
C ILE A 298 12.72 25.12 -4.41
N LEU A 299 13.32 23.95 -4.57
CA LEU A 299 14.77 23.80 -4.73
C LEU A 299 15.27 24.55 -5.94
N CYS A 300 16.46 25.16 -5.82
CA CYS A 300 17.07 25.95 -6.87
C CYS A 300 17.76 25.05 -7.90
N ALA A 301 17.23 24.95 -9.11
CA ALA A 301 17.80 24.18 -10.21
C ALA A 301 19.08 24.79 -10.81
N GLY A 302 19.39 26.06 -10.48
CA GLY A 302 20.58 26.75 -10.97
C GLY A 302 21.85 26.48 -10.15
N LYS A 303 21.73 25.85 -8.97
CA LYS A 303 22.86 25.59 -8.07
C LYS A 303 23.32 24.13 -8.20
N GLU A 304 24.61 23.91 -8.46
CA GLU A 304 25.17 22.58 -8.50
C GLU A 304 25.17 21.92 -7.12
N GLU A 305 25.32 22.71 -6.07
CA GLU A 305 25.26 22.28 -4.67
C GLU A 305 23.92 21.64 -4.32
N THR A 306 22.82 22.05 -4.99
CA THR A 306 21.50 21.41 -4.82
C THR A 306 21.50 19.96 -5.31
N PHE A 307 22.12 19.71 -6.43
CA PHE A 307 22.24 18.32 -6.97
C PHE A 307 23.13 17.47 -6.08
N ASN A 308 24.29 17.97 -5.68
CA ASN A 308 25.18 17.25 -4.74
C ASN A 308 24.48 16.92 -3.42
N PHE A 309 23.69 17.82 -2.87
CA PHE A 309 22.89 17.60 -1.67
C PHE A 309 21.86 16.49 -1.87
N LEU A 310 21.13 16.49 -3.00
CA LEU A 310 20.14 15.48 -3.30
C LEU A 310 20.77 14.10 -3.59
N GLU A 311 21.90 14.08 -4.27
CA GLU A 311 22.68 12.87 -4.53
C GLU A 311 23.13 12.22 -3.22
N ASP A 312 23.64 13.00 -2.27
CA ASP A 312 24.00 12.54 -0.92
C ASP A 312 22.81 11.95 -0.15
N ILE A 313 21.61 12.56 -0.27
CA ILE A 313 20.39 12.05 0.34
C ILE A 313 19.99 10.72 -0.32
N LEU A 314 20.01 10.68 -1.64
CA LEU A 314 19.65 9.48 -2.41
C LEU A 314 20.58 8.30 -2.12
N ASP A 315 21.86 8.55 -1.81
CA ASP A 315 22.79 7.50 -1.37
C ASP A 315 22.31 6.82 -0.09
N GLU A 316 21.93 7.60 0.93
CA GLU A 316 21.41 7.03 2.18
C GLU A 316 20.03 6.35 1.99
N VAL A 317 19.18 6.90 1.10
CA VAL A 317 17.90 6.29 0.72
C VAL A 317 18.13 4.93 0.06
N MET A 318 19.05 4.84 -0.91
CA MET A 318 19.34 3.60 -1.63
C MET A 318 19.99 2.53 -0.75
N ASP A 319 20.72 2.93 0.30
CA ASP A 319 21.29 2.03 1.30
C ASP A 319 20.23 1.40 2.22
N ILE A 320 19.14 2.13 2.47
CA ILE A 320 18.02 1.66 3.31
C ILE A 320 16.98 0.88 2.50
N PHE A 321 16.63 1.35 1.30
CA PHE A 321 15.57 0.78 0.48
C PHE A 321 16.15 -0.01 -0.70
N PRO A 322 16.03 -1.35 -0.71
CA PRO A 322 16.55 -2.20 -1.79
C PRO A 322 15.68 -2.16 -3.05
N SER A 323 14.58 -1.41 -3.05
CA SER A 323 13.68 -1.26 -4.19
C SER A 323 14.44 -0.88 -5.46
N LYS A 324 14.10 -1.50 -6.58
CA LYS A 324 14.56 -1.08 -7.90
C LYS A 324 14.14 0.35 -8.23
N TYR A 325 13.06 0.81 -7.65
CA TYR A 325 12.46 2.11 -7.91
C TYR A 325 12.68 3.08 -6.75
N ILE A 326 12.95 4.34 -7.09
CA ILE A 326 12.91 5.49 -6.19
C ILE A 326 11.93 6.50 -6.79
N HIS A 327 10.95 6.92 -6.04
CA HIS A 327 10.02 7.97 -6.44
C HIS A 327 10.58 9.33 -6.03
N ILE A 328 10.54 10.30 -6.94
CA ILE A 328 11.10 11.63 -6.71
C ILE A 328 10.04 12.75 -6.64
N GLY A 329 8.76 12.40 -6.64
CA GLY A 329 7.67 13.37 -6.77
C GLY A 329 7.67 14.01 -8.14
N GLY A 330 7.96 15.29 -8.19
CA GLY A 330 8.08 16.06 -9.44
C GLY A 330 6.82 16.80 -9.82
N ASP A 331 5.77 16.67 -9.01
CA ASP A 331 4.48 17.31 -9.15
C ASP A 331 4.48 18.76 -8.68
N GLU A 332 3.50 19.51 -9.13
CA GLU A 332 3.07 20.81 -8.63
C GLU A 332 4.19 21.82 -8.34
N ALA A 333 5.35 21.73 -9.01
CA ALA A 333 6.49 22.62 -8.77
C ALA A 333 6.26 24.00 -9.38
N PRO A 334 6.01 25.08 -8.61
CA PRO A 334 5.78 26.42 -9.15
C PRO A 334 7.06 27.03 -9.71
N LYS A 335 6.99 27.67 -10.87
CA LYS A 335 8.18 28.21 -11.57
C LYS A 335 8.50 29.67 -11.21
N SER A 336 7.64 30.34 -10.47
CA SER A 336 7.73 31.78 -10.20
C SER A 336 9.03 32.23 -9.53
N LYS A 337 9.66 31.34 -8.73
CA LYS A 337 10.97 31.64 -8.13
C LYS A 337 12.10 31.42 -9.12
N TRP A 338 12.02 30.42 -9.99
CA TRP A 338 13.02 30.15 -11.03
C TRP A 338 13.05 31.25 -12.09
N GLU A 339 11.90 31.80 -12.46
CA GLU A 339 11.79 32.95 -13.39
C GLU A 339 12.61 34.17 -12.93
N LYS A 340 12.68 34.37 -11.61
CA LYS A 340 13.36 35.54 -10.99
C LYS A 340 14.75 35.20 -10.47
N CYS A 341 15.14 33.94 -10.45
CA CYS A 341 16.42 33.49 -9.93
C CYS A 341 17.52 33.62 -10.99
N GLU A 342 18.51 34.49 -10.78
CA GLU A 342 19.60 34.65 -11.73
C GLU A 342 20.35 33.35 -12.03
N ARG A 343 20.57 32.49 -11.02
CA ARG A 343 21.24 31.19 -11.18
C ARG A 343 20.41 30.22 -12.03
N CYS A 344 19.09 30.15 -11.82
CA CYS A 344 18.20 29.33 -12.66
C CYS A 344 18.18 29.85 -14.10
N GLN A 345 18.11 31.17 -14.29
CA GLN A 345 18.16 31.78 -15.62
C GLN A 345 19.54 31.60 -16.30
N GLN A 346 20.61 31.60 -15.52
CA GLN A 346 21.93 31.26 -16.02
C GLN A 346 22.00 29.80 -16.47
N ARG A 347 21.50 28.86 -15.68
CA ARG A 347 21.43 27.42 -16.03
C ARG A 347 20.65 27.21 -17.34
N ILE A 348 19.51 27.89 -17.49
CA ILE A 348 18.72 27.85 -18.74
C ILE A 348 19.57 28.24 -19.96
N ARG A 349 20.37 29.30 -19.83
CA ARG A 349 21.26 29.75 -20.92
C ARG A 349 22.40 28.77 -21.18
N GLU A 350 23.05 28.27 -20.14
CA GLU A 350 24.18 27.33 -20.22
C GLU A 350 23.78 26.01 -20.88
N GLU A 351 22.59 25.48 -20.52
CA GLU A 351 22.05 24.25 -21.08
C GLU A 351 21.35 24.45 -22.44
N GLY A 352 21.31 25.69 -22.95
CA GLY A 352 20.66 26.00 -24.22
C GLY A 352 19.15 25.76 -24.23
N ILE A 353 18.50 25.77 -23.05
CA ILE A 353 17.06 25.54 -22.90
C ILE A 353 16.31 26.71 -23.53
N LYS A 354 15.38 26.40 -24.43
CA LYS A 354 14.56 27.40 -25.12
C LYS A 354 13.08 27.04 -24.94
N ALA A 355 12.29 28.04 -24.53
CA ALA A 355 10.84 27.89 -24.51
C ALA A 355 10.31 27.46 -25.87
N THR A 356 9.24 26.71 -25.86
CA THR A 356 8.46 26.30 -27.03
C THR A 356 7.07 26.91 -26.99
N ASP A 357 6.28 26.73 -28.03
CA ASP A 357 4.86 27.17 -28.03
C ASP A 357 4.02 26.49 -26.93
N LYS A 358 4.51 25.37 -26.37
CA LYS A 358 3.80 24.54 -25.38
C LYS A 358 4.40 24.58 -23.98
N GLN A 359 5.69 24.90 -23.85
CA GLN A 359 6.43 24.80 -22.59
C GLN A 359 7.30 26.04 -22.36
N SER A 360 7.26 26.60 -21.16
CA SER A 360 8.19 27.63 -20.72
C SER A 360 9.61 27.09 -20.57
N ALA A 361 10.60 27.99 -20.56
CA ALA A 361 11.98 27.60 -20.32
C ALA A 361 12.16 26.98 -18.90
N GLU A 362 11.39 27.42 -17.93
CA GLU A 362 11.41 26.94 -16.56
C GLU A 362 10.78 25.55 -16.43
N ASN A 363 9.72 25.22 -17.19
CA ASN A 363 9.20 23.87 -17.28
C ASN A 363 10.24 22.91 -17.87
N LEU A 364 10.94 23.34 -18.93
CA LEU A 364 12.03 22.55 -19.52
C LEU A 364 13.26 22.47 -18.59
N LEU A 365 13.47 23.47 -17.72
CA LEU A 365 14.47 23.40 -16.66
C LEU A 365 14.14 22.32 -15.62
N GLN A 366 12.85 22.10 -15.30
CA GLN A 366 12.45 20.94 -14.49
C GLN A 366 12.80 19.62 -15.20
N GLY A 367 12.61 19.55 -16.51
CA GLY A 367 13.05 18.40 -17.28
C GLY A 367 14.56 18.15 -17.19
N TYR A 368 15.38 19.22 -17.24
CA TYR A 368 16.83 19.11 -17.00
C TYR A 368 17.10 18.59 -15.58
N PHE A 369 16.45 19.15 -14.56
CA PHE A 369 16.58 18.71 -13.18
C PHE A 369 16.27 17.22 -13.02
N THR A 370 15.13 16.78 -13.54
CA THR A 370 14.68 15.38 -13.46
C THR A 370 15.63 14.44 -14.20
N ARG A 371 16.15 14.83 -15.40
CA ARG A 371 17.13 14.04 -16.12
C ARG A 371 18.44 13.86 -15.36
N ARG A 372 18.92 14.91 -14.63
CA ARG A 372 20.12 14.83 -13.80
C ARG A 372 19.95 13.77 -12.70
N ILE A 373 18.81 13.82 -11.98
CA ILE A 373 18.50 12.85 -10.94
C ILE A 373 18.30 11.44 -11.52
N ASN A 374 17.60 11.32 -12.66
CA ASN A 374 17.42 10.04 -13.33
C ASN A 374 18.77 9.40 -13.73
N ALA A 375 19.67 10.19 -14.29
CA ALA A 375 21.01 9.72 -14.66
C ALA A 375 21.79 9.21 -13.44
N TYR A 376 21.70 9.93 -12.30
CA TYR A 376 22.31 9.53 -11.04
C TYR A 376 21.75 8.19 -10.54
N LEU A 377 20.43 8.05 -10.46
CA LEU A 377 19.76 6.82 -10.04
C LEU A 377 20.11 5.64 -10.95
N MET A 378 20.16 5.86 -12.27
CA MET A 378 20.52 4.82 -13.24
C MET A 378 21.97 4.33 -13.06
N GLN A 379 22.92 5.23 -12.76
CA GLN A 379 24.31 4.86 -12.45
C GLN A 379 24.40 3.94 -11.23
N HIS A 380 23.44 4.06 -10.29
CA HIS A 380 23.33 3.20 -9.11
C HIS A 380 22.39 1.99 -9.31
N GLY A 381 22.00 1.70 -10.56
CA GLY A 381 21.12 0.56 -10.89
C GLY A 381 19.67 0.71 -10.45
N ARG A 382 19.23 1.95 -10.18
CA ARG A 382 17.85 2.26 -9.80
C ARG A 382 17.08 2.85 -10.98
N LYS A 383 15.75 2.79 -10.91
CA LYS A 383 14.83 3.44 -11.85
C LYS A 383 14.06 4.56 -11.13
N LEU A 384 13.94 5.68 -11.82
CA LEU A 384 13.12 6.80 -11.34
C LEU A 384 11.64 6.51 -11.57
N ILE A 385 10.80 6.83 -10.59
CA ILE A 385 9.37 7.09 -10.74
C ILE A 385 9.14 8.57 -10.44
N GLY A 386 8.23 9.21 -11.14
CA GLY A 386 7.70 10.53 -10.79
C GLY A 386 6.27 10.68 -11.22
N TRP A 387 5.59 11.66 -10.65
CA TRP A 387 4.24 12.02 -11.04
C TRP A 387 4.21 12.46 -12.51
N ASP A 388 3.05 12.47 -13.13
CA ASP A 388 2.94 12.57 -14.60
C ASP A 388 3.44 13.89 -15.22
N GLU A 389 3.69 14.92 -14.41
CA GLU A 389 4.34 16.17 -14.83
C GLU A 389 5.74 15.96 -15.43
N ILE A 390 6.47 14.94 -14.97
CA ILE A 390 7.81 14.67 -15.49
C ILE A 390 7.80 14.34 -16.98
N ALA A 391 6.74 13.73 -17.49
CA ALA A 391 6.61 13.39 -18.92
C ALA A 391 6.46 14.64 -19.80
N GLU A 392 5.82 15.69 -19.29
CA GLU A 392 5.64 16.95 -20.01
C GLU A 392 6.95 17.70 -20.22
N CYS A 393 7.91 17.50 -19.31
CA CYS A 393 9.19 18.19 -19.30
C CYS A 393 10.28 17.50 -20.15
N GLY A 394 9.94 16.44 -20.89
CA GLY A 394 10.86 15.77 -21.83
C GLY A 394 11.91 14.90 -21.13
N ILE A 395 11.45 13.96 -20.30
CA ILE A 395 12.31 12.94 -19.68
C ILE A 395 12.47 11.73 -20.59
N ASP A 396 13.57 10.96 -20.39
CA ASP A 396 13.83 9.72 -21.10
C ASP A 396 12.84 8.61 -20.69
N THR A 397 12.54 7.70 -21.62
CA THR A 397 11.63 6.55 -21.39
C THR A 397 12.15 5.53 -20.37
N THR A 398 13.36 5.72 -19.84
CA THR A 398 13.89 4.96 -18.70
C THR A 398 13.19 5.28 -17.39
N ALA A 399 12.59 6.46 -17.28
CA ALA A 399 11.78 6.86 -16.14
C ALA A 399 10.36 6.30 -16.25
N THR A 400 9.82 5.89 -15.12
CA THR A 400 8.42 5.42 -14.98
C THR A 400 7.53 6.60 -14.60
N VAL A 401 6.38 6.72 -15.24
CA VAL A 401 5.41 7.80 -15.01
C VAL A 401 4.27 7.29 -14.14
N MET A 402 4.00 7.98 -13.03
CA MET A 402 2.80 7.73 -12.22
C MET A 402 1.71 8.73 -12.58
N SER A 403 0.64 8.24 -13.24
CA SER A 403 -0.43 9.07 -13.77
C SER A 403 -1.49 9.32 -12.71
N TRP A 404 -1.58 10.57 -12.20
CA TRP A 404 -2.50 10.97 -11.14
C TRP A 404 -3.58 11.97 -11.59
N ARG A 405 -3.26 12.91 -12.50
CA ARG A 405 -4.18 13.96 -12.95
C ARG A 405 -5.34 13.45 -13.83
N GLY A 406 -5.37 12.15 -14.08
CA GLY A 406 -6.38 11.45 -14.87
C GLY A 406 -5.79 10.21 -15.52
N VAL A 407 -6.54 9.60 -16.44
CA VAL A 407 -6.07 8.43 -17.20
C VAL A 407 -5.28 8.84 -18.45
N GLU A 408 -5.57 10.00 -19.02
CA GLU A 408 -4.98 10.48 -20.27
C GLU A 408 -3.47 10.69 -20.19
N PRO A 409 -2.89 11.31 -19.14
CA PRO A 409 -1.44 11.43 -19.04
C PRO A 409 -0.72 10.08 -19.08
N GLY A 410 -1.28 9.07 -18.41
CA GLY A 410 -0.75 7.70 -18.43
C GLY A 410 -0.84 7.05 -19.81
N ILE A 411 -1.97 7.22 -20.50
CA ILE A 411 -2.15 6.75 -21.88
C ILE A 411 -1.10 7.39 -22.81
N MET A 412 -0.90 8.69 -22.67
CA MET A 412 0.10 9.42 -23.47
C MET A 412 1.52 8.94 -23.16
N ALA A 413 1.87 8.77 -21.88
CA ALA A 413 3.17 8.27 -21.47
C ALA A 413 3.43 6.85 -22.00
N ALA A 414 2.45 5.96 -21.94
CA ALA A 414 2.55 4.61 -22.51
C ALA A 414 2.80 4.64 -24.02
N LYS A 415 2.08 5.49 -24.77
CA LYS A 415 2.29 5.72 -26.22
C LYS A 415 3.67 6.29 -26.53
N MET A 416 4.28 7.02 -25.61
CA MET A 416 5.65 7.53 -25.74
C MET A 416 6.71 6.47 -25.36
N GLY A 417 6.29 5.30 -24.86
CA GLY A 417 7.17 4.19 -24.49
C GLY A 417 7.65 4.23 -23.04
N HIS A 418 7.07 5.06 -22.18
CA HIS A 418 7.32 5.02 -20.75
C HIS A 418 6.56 3.87 -20.08
N ASP A 419 7.19 3.21 -19.12
CA ASP A 419 6.45 2.41 -18.15
C ASP A 419 5.53 3.32 -17.31
N VAL A 420 4.30 2.87 -17.02
CA VAL A 420 3.26 3.68 -16.38
C VAL A 420 2.64 2.95 -15.20
N ILE A 421 2.41 3.66 -14.11
CA ILE A 421 1.58 3.24 -12.98
C ILE A 421 0.34 4.13 -12.96
N MET A 422 -0.85 3.53 -12.99
CA MET A 422 -2.10 4.26 -13.01
C MET A 422 -2.57 4.56 -11.58
N ALA A 423 -2.70 5.84 -11.23
CA ALA A 423 -3.16 6.32 -9.94
C ALA A 423 -4.13 7.52 -10.06
N PRO A 424 -5.11 7.50 -11.01
CA PRO A 424 -5.91 8.68 -11.34
C PRO A 424 -6.79 9.14 -10.18
N THR A 425 -6.85 10.47 -9.95
CA THR A 425 -7.66 11.11 -8.91
C THR A 425 -9.12 10.71 -8.93
N THR A 426 -9.66 10.36 -10.10
CA THR A 426 -11.07 9.98 -10.27
C THR A 426 -11.44 8.62 -9.68
N TYR A 427 -10.45 7.76 -9.40
CA TYR A 427 -10.68 6.38 -8.94
C TYR A 427 -9.79 5.96 -7.77
N CYS A 428 -8.62 6.59 -7.62
CA CYS A 428 -7.53 6.07 -6.79
C CYS A 428 -7.12 6.99 -5.62
N TYR A 429 -7.83 8.09 -5.35
CA TYR A 429 -7.54 8.99 -4.23
C TYR A 429 -8.46 8.69 -3.04
N PHE A 430 -7.92 7.93 -2.08
CA PHE A 430 -8.71 7.43 -0.96
C PHE A 430 -8.80 8.40 0.23
N ASP A 431 -8.27 9.60 0.10
CA ASP A 431 -8.48 10.75 0.98
C ASP A 431 -9.80 11.49 0.72
N THR A 432 -10.51 11.12 -0.37
CA THR A 432 -11.85 11.62 -0.71
C THR A 432 -12.96 10.90 0.05
N TYR A 433 -14.17 11.47 0.08
CA TYR A 433 -15.34 10.80 0.66
C TYR A 433 -15.68 9.50 -0.07
N GLN A 434 -16.23 8.53 0.66
CA GLN A 434 -16.75 7.27 0.08
C GLN A 434 -18.22 7.35 -0.32
N THR A 435 -18.91 8.42 0.08
CA THR A 435 -20.33 8.66 -0.16
C THR A 435 -20.59 10.09 -0.56
N VAL A 436 -21.71 10.34 -1.25
CA VAL A 436 -22.21 11.69 -1.56
C VAL A 436 -22.92 12.34 -0.36
N ASP A 437 -23.44 11.54 0.58
CA ASP A 437 -24.01 12.03 1.84
C ASP A 437 -22.90 12.21 2.87
N THR A 438 -22.33 13.40 2.91
CA THR A 438 -21.16 13.72 3.74
C THR A 438 -21.52 14.33 5.10
N TYR A 439 -22.81 14.46 5.45
CA TYR A 439 -23.23 15.16 6.66
C TYR A 439 -22.66 14.54 7.95
N PHE A 440 -22.55 13.20 7.99
CA PHE A 440 -22.00 12.46 9.13
C PHE A 440 -20.58 11.97 8.92
N GLU A 441 -19.96 12.34 7.79
CA GLU A 441 -18.59 11.94 7.51
C GLU A 441 -17.57 12.83 8.23
N PRO A 442 -16.42 12.28 8.61
CA PRO A 442 -15.28 13.08 9.04
C PRO A 442 -14.92 14.11 7.97
N LYS A 443 -14.42 15.29 8.38
CA LYS A 443 -13.99 16.30 7.43
C LYS A 443 -12.82 15.78 6.59
N LEU A 444 -12.96 15.85 5.27
CA LEU A 444 -11.97 15.44 4.28
C LEU A 444 -11.75 16.54 3.25
N ILE A 445 -10.83 16.31 2.30
CA ILE A 445 -10.48 17.25 1.24
C ILE A 445 -11.67 17.59 0.32
N GLY A 446 -12.62 16.67 0.16
CA GLY A 446 -13.76 16.78 -0.75
C GLY A 446 -13.79 15.64 -1.77
N GLY A 447 -14.57 15.81 -2.84
CA GLY A 447 -14.75 14.76 -3.85
C GLY A 447 -15.51 13.54 -3.35
N ASN A 448 -15.74 12.59 -4.24
CA ASN A 448 -16.39 11.32 -3.89
C ASN A 448 -15.86 10.19 -4.75
N ILE A 449 -15.38 9.12 -4.12
CA ILE A 449 -14.97 7.86 -4.78
C ILE A 449 -15.56 6.70 -3.99
N SER A 450 -16.65 6.13 -4.49
CA SER A 450 -17.27 4.96 -3.87
C SER A 450 -16.51 3.66 -4.18
N VAL A 451 -16.80 2.60 -3.42
CA VAL A 451 -16.28 1.24 -3.68
C VAL A 451 -16.63 0.78 -5.10
N GLU A 452 -17.84 1.12 -5.59
CA GLU A 452 -18.28 0.78 -6.95
C GLU A 452 -17.47 1.50 -8.03
N MET A 453 -17.16 2.78 -7.82
CA MET A 453 -16.29 3.55 -8.73
C MET A 453 -14.89 2.93 -8.80
N VAL A 454 -14.29 2.60 -7.67
CA VAL A 454 -12.98 1.91 -7.65
C VAL A 454 -13.05 0.59 -8.39
N TYR A 455 -14.07 -0.23 -8.10
CA TYR A 455 -14.23 -1.54 -8.75
C TYR A 455 -14.44 -1.43 -10.27
N GLY A 456 -15.13 -0.38 -10.71
CA GLY A 456 -15.41 -0.10 -12.14
C GLY A 456 -14.19 0.36 -12.93
N PHE A 457 -13.12 0.77 -12.25
CA PHE A 457 -11.94 1.28 -12.93
C PHE A 457 -11.26 0.21 -13.80
N GLU A 458 -10.92 0.60 -15.06
CA GLU A 458 -10.13 -0.20 -15.99
C GLU A 458 -8.83 0.54 -16.32
N PRO A 459 -7.68 0.05 -15.80
CA PRO A 459 -6.39 0.74 -15.95
C PRO A 459 -5.84 0.71 -17.38
N VAL A 460 -6.15 -0.33 -18.15
CA VAL A 460 -5.77 -0.44 -19.56
C VAL A 460 -6.95 -0.02 -20.41
N SER A 461 -7.05 1.29 -20.65
CA SER A 461 -8.11 1.86 -21.49
C SER A 461 -8.10 1.28 -22.91
N GLU A 462 -9.28 1.17 -23.52
CA GLU A 462 -9.42 0.81 -24.95
C GLU A 462 -8.70 1.79 -25.89
N ALA A 463 -8.36 2.99 -25.41
CA ALA A 463 -7.57 3.98 -26.15
C ALA A 463 -6.07 3.65 -26.21
N VAL A 464 -5.60 2.65 -25.44
CA VAL A 464 -4.21 2.16 -25.46
C VAL A 464 -4.12 1.01 -26.45
N ALA A 465 -3.25 1.14 -27.45
CA ALA A 465 -3.01 0.05 -28.40
C ALA A 465 -2.43 -1.19 -27.68
N PRO A 466 -2.71 -2.41 -28.14
CA PRO A 466 -2.23 -3.64 -27.48
C PRO A 466 -0.70 -3.66 -27.29
N GLU A 467 0.07 -3.09 -28.23
CA GLU A 467 1.52 -2.96 -28.15
C GLU A 467 1.99 -2.00 -27.06
N ASP A 468 1.20 -1.01 -26.70
CA ASP A 468 1.50 -0.03 -25.64
C ASP A 468 0.97 -0.49 -24.27
N ALA A 469 -0.01 -1.39 -24.26
CA ALA A 469 -0.63 -1.92 -23.02
C ALA A 469 0.41 -2.58 -22.08
N ARG A 470 1.49 -3.13 -22.63
CA ARG A 470 2.61 -3.71 -21.87
C ARG A 470 3.33 -2.71 -20.96
N HIS A 471 3.23 -1.42 -21.26
CA HIS A 471 3.82 -0.35 -20.47
C HIS A 471 3.00 -0.01 -19.23
N VAL A 472 1.73 -0.43 -19.14
CA VAL A 472 0.93 -0.27 -17.94
C VAL A 472 1.34 -1.34 -16.93
N LEU A 473 2.24 -0.99 -16.01
CA LEU A 473 2.77 -1.91 -14.99
C LEU A 473 1.72 -2.33 -13.97
N GLY A 474 0.75 -1.46 -13.70
CA GLY A 474 -0.31 -1.70 -12.73
C GLY A 474 -0.97 -0.45 -12.18
N VAL A 475 -1.56 -0.60 -11.00
CA VAL A 475 -2.41 0.41 -10.36
C VAL A 475 -2.00 0.64 -8.93
N GLN A 476 -2.13 1.89 -8.50
CA GLN A 476 -1.97 2.29 -7.10
C GLN A 476 -3.14 3.17 -6.68
N ALA A 477 -3.55 3.09 -5.42
CA ALA A 477 -4.34 4.15 -4.80
C ALA A 477 -3.52 4.90 -3.76
N ASN A 478 -3.88 6.17 -3.57
CA ASN A 478 -3.16 7.11 -2.72
C ASN A 478 -3.98 7.45 -1.48
N LEU A 479 -3.32 7.48 -0.33
CA LEU A 479 -3.87 7.98 0.93
C LEU A 479 -3.04 9.20 1.36
N TRP A 480 -3.49 10.38 0.93
CA TRP A 480 -2.97 11.66 1.42
C TRP A 480 -3.57 11.95 2.79
N THR A 481 -2.80 12.57 3.68
CA THR A 481 -3.17 12.60 5.10
C THR A 481 -3.43 13.99 5.67
N GLU A 482 -3.66 15.01 4.84
CA GLU A 482 -3.97 16.38 5.27
C GLU A 482 -5.13 16.43 6.28
N TYR A 483 -6.13 15.57 6.09
CA TYR A 483 -7.33 15.49 6.93
C TYR A 483 -7.45 14.16 7.68
N ILE A 484 -6.36 13.38 7.74
CA ILE A 484 -6.34 12.02 8.31
C ILE A 484 -5.31 11.94 9.43
N PRO A 485 -5.62 12.46 10.64
CA PRO A 485 -4.65 12.57 11.71
C PRO A 485 -4.48 11.30 12.56
N VAL A 486 -5.36 10.30 12.41
CA VAL A 486 -5.38 9.09 13.25
C VAL A 486 -5.58 7.82 12.43
N LYS A 487 -5.04 6.71 12.93
CA LYS A 487 -5.06 5.42 12.23
C LYS A 487 -6.48 4.92 11.90
N GLN A 488 -7.43 5.11 12.81
CA GLN A 488 -8.81 4.65 12.59
C GLN A 488 -9.46 5.35 11.39
N LEU A 489 -9.14 6.63 11.18
CA LEU A 489 -9.62 7.34 10.02
C LEU A 489 -8.88 6.91 8.75
N ALA A 490 -7.58 6.61 8.83
CA ALA A 490 -6.83 6.04 7.72
C ALA A 490 -7.42 4.69 7.26
N GLU A 491 -7.67 3.78 8.21
CA GLU A 491 -8.34 2.50 7.97
C GLU A 491 -9.74 2.69 7.36
N TYR A 492 -10.56 3.58 7.96
CA TYR A 492 -11.89 3.91 7.46
C TYR A 492 -11.85 4.37 6.00
N GLN A 493 -10.89 5.22 5.65
CA GLN A 493 -10.76 5.75 4.30
C GLN A 493 -10.33 4.71 3.27
N ILE A 494 -9.45 3.80 3.64
CA ILE A 494 -8.97 2.78 2.68
C ILE A 494 -9.90 1.56 2.61
N LEU A 495 -10.63 1.24 3.67
CA LEU A 495 -11.51 0.06 3.73
C LEU A 495 -12.98 0.44 3.58
N PRO A 496 -13.75 -0.29 2.73
CA PRO A 496 -13.35 -1.46 1.96
C PRO A 496 -12.88 -1.14 0.52
N ARG A 497 -12.52 0.11 0.17
CA ARG A 497 -12.05 0.48 -1.20
C ARG A 497 -10.82 -0.33 -1.63
N MET A 498 -9.91 -0.68 -0.69
CA MET A 498 -8.79 -1.58 -0.99
C MET A 498 -9.23 -2.96 -1.50
N ALA A 499 -10.36 -3.48 -1.02
CA ALA A 499 -10.89 -4.74 -1.52
C ALA A 499 -11.31 -4.63 -3.00
N ALA A 500 -11.94 -3.52 -3.38
CA ALA A 500 -12.29 -3.24 -4.78
C ALA A 500 -11.03 -3.06 -5.65
N LEU A 501 -10.07 -2.27 -5.16
CA LEU A 501 -8.79 -2.06 -5.83
C LEU A 501 -8.03 -3.36 -6.03
N SER A 502 -8.05 -4.26 -5.04
CA SER A 502 -7.36 -5.54 -5.15
C SER A 502 -7.88 -6.39 -6.32
N GLU A 503 -9.18 -6.35 -6.62
CA GLU A 503 -9.74 -7.03 -7.78
C GLU A 503 -9.45 -6.32 -9.10
N VAL A 504 -9.35 -5.00 -9.11
CA VAL A 504 -8.85 -4.24 -10.27
C VAL A 504 -7.40 -4.64 -10.62
N GLN A 505 -6.58 -4.82 -9.59
CA GLN A 505 -5.17 -5.17 -9.75
C GLN A 505 -4.94 -6.65 -10.09
N TRP A 506 -5.88 -7.52 -9.70
CA TRP A 506 -5.72 -8.96 -9.76
C TRP A 506 -6.46 -9.63 -10.92
N LEU A 507 -7.74 -9.27 -11.13
CA LEU A 507 -8.62 -9.93 -12.08
C LEU A 507 -8.44 -9.43 -13.51
N THR A 508 -8.65 -10.33 -14.46
CA THR A 508 -8.92 -9.92 -15.85
C THR A 508 -10.30 -9.25 -15.93
N PRO A 509 -10.52 -8.28 -16.85
CA PRO A 509 -11.80 -7.59 -16.98
C PRO A 509 -13.00 -8.53 -17.16
N ALA A 510 -12.81 -9.65 -17.85
CA ALA A 510 -13.87 -10.63 -18.12
C ALA A 510 -14.39 -11.33 -16.84
N ASN A 511 -13.58 -11.38 -15.78
CA ASN A 511 -13.92 -12.02 -14.50
C ASN A 511 -14.47 -11.05 -13.46
N LYS A 512 -14.55 -9.75 -13.77
CA LYS A 512 -15.10 -8.74 -12.87
C LYS A 512 -16.64 -8.76 -12.87
N ASP A 513 -17.22 -8.83 -11.68
CA ASP A 513 -18.67 -8.79 -11.43
C ASP A 513 -18.90 -8.12 -10.08
N TYR A 514 -19.41 -6.88 -10.10
CA TYR A 514 -19.59 -6.09 -8.88
C TYR A 514 -20.61 -6.68 -7.90
N GLN A 515 -21.69 -7.31 -8.40
CA GLN A 515 -22.69 -7.92 -7.52
C GLN A 515 -22.13 -9.13 -6.79
N ARG A 516 -21.36 -9.97 -7.48
CA ARG A 516 -20.64 -11.08 -6.86
C ARG A 516 -19.53 -10.61 -5.92
N PHE A 517 -18.84 -9.53 -6.27
CA PHE A 517 -17.86 -8.89 -5.37
C PHE A 517 -18.51 -8.45 -4.07
N ARG A 518 -19.64 -7.75 -4.10
CA ARG A 518 -20.36 -7.31 -2.90
C ARG A 518 -20.73 -8.46 -1.96
N GLN A 519 -21.20 -9.60 -2.51
CA GLN A 519 -21.53 -10.79 -1.71
C GLN A 519 -20.29 -11.36 -0.99
N ARG A 520 -19.11 -11.31 -1.64
CA ARG A 520 -17.83 -11.76 -1.05
C ARG A 520 -17.28 -10.78 -0.03
N LEU A 521 -17.63 -9.53 -0.14
CA LEU A 521 -17.16 -8.48 0.76
C LEU A 521 -17.64 -8.71 2.21
N ASP A 522 -18.83 -9.23 2.41
CA ASP A 522 -19.37 -9.59 3.73
C ASP A 522 -18.45 -10.56 4.49
N LYS A 523 -17.86 -11.49 3.77
CA LYS A 523 -16.92 -12.44 4.34
C LYS A 523 -15.57 -11.79 4.68
N LEU A 524 -15.05 -10.96 3.79
CA LEU A 524 -13.79 -10.25 4.05
C LEU A 524 -13.90 -9.33 5.28
N THR A 525 -15.05 -8.70 5.50
CA THR A 525 -15.26 -7.86 6.68
C THR A 525 -15.29 -8.63 8.01
N GLN A 526 -15.47 -9.94 7.99
CA GLN A 526 -15.27 -10.76 9.20
C GLN A 526 -13.80 -10.75 9.64
N LEU A 527 -12.86 -10.77 8.68
CA LEU A 527 -11.43 -10.59 8.96
C LEU A 527 -11.12 -9.18 9.44
N TYR A 528 -11.73 -8.14 8.85
CA TYR A 528 -11.56 -6.77 9.36
C TYR A 528 -11.98 -6.67 10.83
N ARG A 529 -13.16 -7.19 11.17
CA ARG A 529 -13.66 -7.21 12.58
C ARG A 529 -12.75 -8.02 13.49
N LYS A 530 -12.28 -9.17 13.03
CA LYS A 530 -11.38 -10.04 13.80
C LYS A 530 -10.07 -9.35 14.15
N TYR A 531 -9.49 -8.61 13.21
CA TYR A 531 -8.24 -7.87 13.40
C TYR A 531 -8.45 -6.46 13.99
N GLY A 532 -9.69 -6.04 14.23
CA GLY A 532 -10.02 -4.75 14.84
C GLY A 532 -9.86 -3.56 13.91
N PHE A 533 -9.87 -3.78 12.58
CA PHE A 533 -9.78 -2.69 11.60
C PHE A 533 -11.08 -1.90 11.52
N THR A 534 -10.95 -0.59 11.44
CA THR A 534 -12.07 0.33 11.17
C THR A 534 -12.35 0.34 9.66
N TYR A 535 -13.61 0.24 9.26
CA TYR A 535 -13.99 0.30 7.85
C TYR A 535 -15.33 1.01 7.64
N ALA A 536 -15.49 1.64 6.47
CA ALA A 536 -16.70 2.37 6.14
C ALA A 536 -17.88 1.43 5.83
N LEU A 537 -19.06 1.79 6.31
CA LEU A 537 -20.27 0.96 6.26
C LEU A 537 -21.23 1.31 5.13
N HIS A 538 -20.85 2.20 4.20
CA HIS A 538 -21.73 2.68 3.12
C HIS A 538 -22.29 1.56 2.22
N ASN A 539 -21.57 0.44 2.11
CA ASN A 539 -22.04 -0.74 1.39
C ASN A 539 -23.08 -1.58 2.15
N TRP A 540 -23.35 -1.26 3.42
CA TRP A 540 -24.32 -1.92 4.29
C TRP A 540 -25.31 -0.89 4.87
N PRO A 541 -26.27 -0.39 4.07
CA PRO A 541 -27.15 0.74 4.45
C PRO A 541 -27.91 0.53 5.75
N GLU A 542 -28.37 -0.70 6.03
CA GLU A 542 -29.09 -1.03 7.27
C GLU A 542 -28.18 -0.86 8.51
N GLN A 543 -26.97 -1.40 8.44
CA GLN A 543 -25.98 -1.27 9.52
C GLN A 543 -25.52 0.18 9.66
N TYR A 544 -25.21 0.85 8.57
CA TYR A 544 -24.82 2.26 8.54
C TYR A 544 -25.89 3.16 9.17
N ASN A 545 -27.16 2.98 8.79
CA ASN A 545 -28.27 3.76 9.35
C ASN A 545 -28.51 3.46 10.83
N LYS A 546 -28.32 2.21 11.26
CA LYS A 546 -28.42 1.84 12.68
C LYS A 546 -27.35 2.50 13.52
N GLU A 547 -26.12 2.53 13.07
CA GLU A 547 -25.03 3.19 13.79
C GLU A 547 -25.22 4.71 13.85
N ARG A 548 -25.67 5.34 12.75
CA ARG A 548 -26.01 6.78 12.72
C ARG A 548 -27.16 7.16 13.65
N SER A 549 -28.12 6.27 13.90
CA SER A 549 -29.29 6.56 14.76
C SER A 549 -28.94 6.63 16.26
N VAL A 550 -27.71 6.29 16.64
CA VAL A 550 -27.20 6.35 18.02
C VAL A 550 -26.61 7.72 18.34
N PHE A 551 -26.33 8.53 17.33
CA PHE A 551 -25.82 9.92 17.45
C PHE A 551 -26.92 10.92 17.10
#